data_8583ced1d5e1fb2a9356dac76d6c8944
#
_entry.id   8583ced1d5e1fb2a9356dac76d6c8944
#
_cell.length_a   1.000
_cell.length_b   1.000
_cell.length_c   1.000
_cell.angle_alpha   90.00
_cell.angle_beta   90.00
_cell.angle_gamma   90.00
#
_symmetry.space_group_name_H-M   'P 1'
#
loop_
_entity.id
_entity.type
_entity.pdbx_description
1 polymer ?
#
loop_
_entity_poly.entity_id
_entity_poly.type
_entity_poly.pdbx_seq_one_letter_code
_entity_poly.pdbx_strand_id
1 'polypeptide(L)'
;MISSGSGRLRVHLWWRFAGEDLIVFIGGGKEHVGSASICDGKLYTARRGEHMDFIVSDSAARRINRELGLTACVICGIHVDNASEEEIEQLVRNADECVGRLIERIRTSDHRSRRNSDPPA
;
A
#
# COMPACT_ATOMS: atom_id res chain seq x y z
N MET A 1 6.33 2.48 10.06
CA MET A 1 5.46 3.14 9.09
C MET A 1 6.30 3.92 8.10
N ILE A 2 5.91 3.90 6.84
CA ILE A 2 6.58 4.62 5.76
C ILE A 2 5.63 5.72 5.27
N SER A 3 6.14 6.93 5.03
CA SER A 3 5.33 8.03 4.52
C SER A 3 6.00 8.68 3.33
N SER A 4 5.21 9.23 2.42
CA SER A 4 5.68 10.00 1.28
C SER A 4 4.74 11.17 1.03
N GLY A 5 5.31 12.30 0.62
CA GLY A 5 4.57 13.53 0.40
C GLY A 5 4.35 14.32 1.67
N SER A 6 3.62 15.41 1.56
CA SER A 6 3.36 16.31 2.68
C SER A 6 1.95 16.88 2.63
N GLY A 7 1.50 17.40 3.77
CA GLY A 7 0.20 18.03 3.89
C GLY A 7 -0.94 17.08 3.51
N ARG A 8 -1.89 17.61 2.76
CA ARG A 8 -3.09 16.85 2.38
C ARG A 8 -2.83 15.71 1.39
N LEU A 9 -1.65 15.70 0.76
CA LEU A 9 -1.28 14.67 -0.22
C LEU A 9 -0.33 13.61 0.36
N ARG A 10 -0.11 13.65 1.65
CA ARG A 10 0.73 12.65 2.31
C ARG A 10 0.06 11.29 2.24
N VAL A 11 0.83 10.28 1.87
CA VAL A 11 0.44 8.87 1.87
C VAL A 11 1.32 8.16 2.88
N HIS A 12 0.73 7.24 3.62
CA HIS A 12 1.50 6.40 4.52
C HIS A 12 1.11 4.95 4.36
N LEU A 13 2.04 4.09 4.74
CA LEU A 13 1.94 2.65 4.60
C LEU A 13 2.45 1.99 5.87
N TRP A 14 1.71 1.01 6.36
CA TRP A 14 2.22 0.11 7.37
C TRP A 14 2.01 -1.33 6.90
N TRP A 15 2.76 -2.26 7.48
CA TRP A 15 2.71 -3.66 7.05
C TRP A 15 2.85 -4.59 8.24
N ARG A 16 2.42 -5.83 8.01
CA ARG A 16 2.52 -6.88 8.99
C ARG A 16 2.62 -8.21 8.28
N PHE A 17 3.45 -9.12 8.79
CA PHE A 17 3.48 -10.48 8.28
C PHE A 17 2.42 -11.34 8.98
N ALA A 18 1.71 -12.15 8.19
CA ALA A 18 0.86 -13.23 8.65
C ALA A 18 1.54 -14.52 8.19
N GLY A 19 2.33 -15.11 9.07
CA GLY A 19 3.22 -16.21 8.67
C GLY A 19 4.23 -15.71 7.65
N GLU A 20 4.25 -16.31 6.49
CA GLU A 20 5.14 -15.92 5.39
C GLU A 20 4.50 -14.90 4.45
N ASP A 21 3.24 -14.57 4.64
CA ASP A 21 2.50 -13.67 3.76
C ASP A 21 2.52 -12.24 4.31
N LEU A 22 2.45 -11.27 3.41
CA LEU A 22 2.53 -9.86 3.76
C LEU A 22 1.18 -9.18 3.67
N ILE A 23 0.82 -8.46 4.72
CA ILE A 23 -0.37 -7.61 4.74
C ILE A 23 0.10 -6.16 4.78
N VAL A 24 -0.44 -5.34 3.88
CA VAL A 24 -0.07 -3.94 3.73
C VAL A 24 -1.32 -3.07 3.76
N PHE A 25 -1.27 -1.96 4.49
CA PHE A 25 -2.28 -0.92 4.39
C PHE A 25 -1.65 0.35 3.84
N ILE A 26 -2.30 0.93 2.83
CA ILE A 26 -1.89 2.21 2.24
C ILE A 26 -3.04 3.20 2.43
N GLY A 27 -2.77 4.30 3.11
CA GLY A 27 -3.78 5.29 3.43
C GLY A 27 -3.32 6.72 3.22
N GLY A 28 -4.28 7.63 3.18
CA GLY A 28 -4.04 9.04 3.08
C GLY A 28 -5.34 9.84 3.17
N GLY A 29 -5.27 11.06 3.68
CA GLY A 29 -6.44 11.88 3.88
C GLY A 29 -7.44 11.25 4.84
N LYS A 30 -8.68 11.12 4.40
CA LYS A 30 -9.72 10.41 5.16
C LYS A 30 -9.58 8.92 4.86
N GLU A 31 -8.87 8.22 5.74
CA GLU A 31 -8.59 6.81 5.53
C GLU A 31 -9.84 5.94 5.66
N HIS A 32 -9.87 4.90 4.87
CA HIS A 32 -10.98 3.94 4.85
C HIS A 32 -10.51 2.65 4.18
N VAL A 33 -11.39 1.68 4.08
CA VAL A 33 -11.13 0.49 3.29
C VAL A 33 -11.87 0.63 1.96
N GLY A 34 -11.15 1.01 0.93
CA GLY A 34 -11.71 1.22 -0.42
C GLY A 34 -11.55 0.00 -1.31
N SER A 35 -10.44 -0.71 -1.15
CA SER A 35 -10.16 -1.93 -1.91
C SER A 35 -9.23 -2.83 -1.13
N ALA A 36 -9.21 -4.10 -1.53
CA ALA A 36 -8.25 -5.08 -1.05
C ALA A 36 -7.83 -5.94 -2.23
N SER A 37 -6.53 -6.12 -2.40
CA SER A 37 -5.96 -6.90 -3.51
C SER A 37 -5.01 -7.93 -2.95
N ILE A 38 -5.19 -9.19 -3.38
CA ILE A 38 -4.29 -10.28 -3.01
C ILE A 38 -3.59 -10.75 -4.27
N CYS A 39 -2.27 -10.89 -4.21
CA CYS A 39 -1.50 -11.42 -5.32
C CYS A 39 -0.58 -12.55 -4.85
N ASP A 40 -0.76 -13.72 -5.44
CA ASP A 40 0.05 -14.92 -5.21
C ASP A 40 0.46 -15.54 -6.56
N GLY A 41 0.90 -14.70 -7.49
CA GLY A 41 1.06 -15.05 -8.89
C GLY A 41 -0.19 -14.74 -9.70
N LYS A 42 -1.33 -14.76 -9.05
CA LYS A 42 -2.64 -14.42 -9.61
C LYS A 42 -3.24 -13.32 -8.75
N LEU A 43 -3.92 -12.37 -9.36
CA LEU A 43 -4.49 -11.22 -8.67
C LEU A 43 -5.98 -11.41 -8.40
N TYR A 44 -6.38 -11.13 -7.17
CA TYR A 44 -7.76 -11.10 -6.72
C TYR A 44 -8.04 -9.72 -6.13
N THR A 45 -9.11 -9.07 -6.58
CA THR A 45 -9.42 -7.71 -6.15
C THR A 45 -10.86 -7.60 -5.68
N ALA A 46 -11.03 -6.97 -4.52
CA ALA A 46 -12.34 -6.57 -4.00
C ALA A 46 -12.39 -5.05 -3.95
N ARG A 47 -13.46 -4.45 -4.48
CA ARG A 47 -13.67 -3.00 -4.53
C ARG A 47 -14.92 -2.62 -3.76
N ARG A 48 -14.88 -1.45 -3.13
CA ARG A 48 -16.07 -0.86 -2.52
C ARG A 48 -16.58 0.28 -3.38
N GLY A 49 -17.82 0.17 -3.86
CA GLY A 49 -18.48 1.24 -4.62
C GLY A 49 -17.64 1.73 -5.80
N GLU A 50 -17.56 3.04 -5.94
CA GLU A 50 -16.84 3.70 -7.03
C GLU A 50 -15.44 4.16 -6.63
N HIS A 51 -14.95 3.73 -5.48
CA HIS A 51 -13.60 4.09 -5.04
C HIS A 51 -12.56 3.54 -6.00
N MET A 52 -11.58 4.37 -6.34
CA MET A 52 -10.51 4.03 -7.28
C MET A 52 -9.26 3.50 -6.57
N ASP A 53 -9.37 3.21 -5.29
CA ASP A 53 -8.25 2.70 -4.49
C ASP A 53 -7.65 1.41 -5.04
N PHE A 54 -8.45 0.64 -5.79
CA PHE A 54 -8.00 -0.62 -6.36
C PHE A 54 -6.83 -0.44 -7.33
N ILE A 55 -6.71 0.72 -7.97
CA ILE A 55 -5.58 1.01 -8.86
C ILE A 55 -4.28 0.92 -8.07
N VAL A 56 -4.27 1.51 -6.89
CA VAL A 56 -3.11 1.47 -6.00
C VAL A 56 -2.91 0.08 -5.41
N SER A 57 -3.97 -0.53 -4.88
CA SER A 57 -3.83 -1.84 -4.22
C SER A 57 -3.43 -2.94 -5.20
N ASP A 58 -3.98 -2.95 -6.41
CA ASP A 58 -3.60 -3.93 -7.43
C ASP A 58 -2.14 -3.80 -7.83
N SER A 59 -1.70 -2.58 -8.13
CA SER A 59 -0.33 -2.29 -8.52
C SER A 59 0.65 -2.68 -7.43
N ALA A 60 0.34 -2.31 -6.19
CA ALA A 60 1.19 -2.62 -5.04
C ALA A 60 1.29 -4.13 -4.79
N ALA A 61 0.16 -4.83 -4.81
CA ALA A 61 0.15 -6.27 -4.57
C ALA A 61 0.94 -7.03 -5.64
N ARG A 62 0.75 -6.68 -6.91
CA ARG A 62 1.51 -7.28 -8.01
C ARG A 62 3.00 -7.02 -7.88
N ARG A 63 3.37 -5.78 -7.57
CA ARG A 63 4.77 -5.39 -7.46
C ARG A 63 5.46 -6.12 -6.32
N ILE A 64 4.85 -6.18 -5.16
CA ILE A 64 5.41 -6.89 -4.01
C ILE A 64 5.58 -8.36 -4.33
N ASN A 65 4.56 -9.00 -4.89
CA ASN A 65 4.63 -10.41 -5.25
C ASN A 65 5.73 -10.68 -6.27
N ARG A 66 5.83 -9.85 -7.31
CA ARG A 66 6.84 -10.01 -8.36
C ARG A 66 8.25 -9.79 -7.84
N GLU A 67 8.47 -8.74 -7.05
CA GLU A 67 9.83 -8.36 -6.64
C GLU A 67 10.35 -9.10 -5.43
N LEU A 68 9.46 -9.52 -4.52
CA LEU A 68 9.86 -10.20 -3.29
C LEU A 68 9.51 -11.70 -3.29
N GLY A 69 8.69 -12.14 -4.21
CA GLY A 69 8.21 -13.53 -4.23
C GLY A 69 7.27 -13.85 -3.07
N LEU A 70 6.69 -12.85 -2.43
CA LEU A 70 5.78 -13.03 -1.31
C LEU A 70 4.35 -12.93 -1.78
N THR A 71 3.47 -13.72 -1.19
CA THR A 71 2.03 -13.47 -1.32
C THR A 71 1.72 -12.19 -0.55
N ALA A 72 1.05 -11.26 -1.19
CA ALA A 72 0.77 -9.97 -0.60
C ALA A 72 -0.72 -9.64 -0.66
N CYS A 73 -1.24 -9.14 0.46
CA CYS A 73 -2.58 -8.56 0.54
C CYS A 73 -2.41 -7.07 0.81
N VAL A 74 -2.87 -6.24 -0.11
CA VAL A 74 -2.79 -4.79 0.03
C VAL A 74 -4.18 -4.21 0.16
N ILE A 75 -4.40 -3.50 1.25
CA ILE A 75 -5.64 -2.76 1.52
C ILE A 75 -5.32 -1.29 1.27
N CYS A 76 -6.18 -0.60 0.53
CA CYS A 76 -5.97 0.82 0.23
C CYS A 76 -7.22 1.64 0.52
N GLY A 77 -7.02 2.78 1.15
CA GLY A 77 -8.09 3.74 1.38
C GLY A 77 -7.53 5.16 1.46
N ILE A 78 -7.51 5.84 0.31
CA ILE A 78 -7.05 7.22 0.20
C ILE A 78 -8.22 8.07 -0.25
N HIS A 79 -8.53 9.12 0.51
CA HIS A 79 -9.55 10.07 0.11
C HIS A 79 -9.15 11.49 0.49
N VAL A 80 -9.04 12.36 -0.50
CA VAL A 80 -8.78 13.78 -0.32
C VAL A 80 -9.92 14.54 -0.98
N ASP A 81 -10.61 15.36 -0.19
CA ASP A 81 -11.77 16.12 -0.68
C ASP A 81 -11.34 17.07 -1.81
N ASN A 82 -12.14 17.09 -2.88
CA ASN A 82 -11.94 17.99 -4.01
C ASN A 82 -10.54 17.91 -4.63
N ALA A 83 -9.95 16.72 -4.65
CA ALA A 83 -8.64 16.54 -5.24
C ALA A 83 -8.70 16.77 -6.75
N SER A 84 -7.77 17.56 -7.27
CA SER A 84 -7.60 17.72 -8.71
C SER A 84 -6.98 16.47 -9.32
N GLU A 85 -7.02 16.36 -10.65
CA GLU A 85 -6.37 15.26 -11.35
C GLU A 85 -4.87 15.20 -11.03
N GLU A 86 -4.23 16.36 -10.98
CA GLU A 86 -2.80 16.45 -10.64
C GLU A 86 -2.53 15.98 -9.22
N GLU A 87 -3.42 16.31 -8.29
CA GLU A 87 -3.30 15.86 -6.91
C GLU A 87 -3.50 14.35 -6.81
N ILE A 88 -4.46 13.81 -7.55
CA ILE A 88 -4.70 12.36 -7.58
C ILE A 88 -3.45 11.64 -8.12
N GLU A 89 -2.86 12.15 -9.20
CA GLU A 89 -1.63 11.58 -9.74
C GLU A 89 -0.49 11.63 -8.72
N GLN A 90 -0.40 12.73 -7.96
CA GLN A 90 0.62 12.86 -6.94
C GLN A 90 0.40 11.86 -5.79
N LEU A 91 -0.86 11.64 -5.40
CA LEU A 91 -1.19 10.63 -4.39
C LEU A 91 -0.76 9.24 -4.85
N VAL A 92 -1.00 8.91 -6.11
CA VAL A 92 -0.57 7.62 -6.68
C VAL A 92 0.94 7.50 -6.66
N ARG A 93 1.66 8.54 -7.07
CA ARG A 93 3.13 8.55 -7.02
C ARG A 93 3.65 8.39 -5.59
N ASN A 94 3.02 9.05 -4.63
CA ASN A 94 3.41 8.94 -3.23
C ASN A 94 3.19 7.51 -2.72
N ALA A 95 2.09 6.87 -3.12
CA ALA A 95 1.84 5.48 -2.78
C ALA A 95 2.90 4.56 -3.39
N ASP A 96 3.24 4.76 -4.65
CA ASP A 96 4.28 3.97 -5.34
C ASP A 96 5.63 4.12 -4.65
N GLU A 97 5.96 5.32 -4.21
CA GLU A 97 7.20 5.56 -3.47
C GLU A 97 7.21 4.80 -2.15
N CYS A 98 6.10 4.83 -1.42
CA CYS A 98 5.98 4.06 -0.17
C CYS A 98 6.20 2.56 -0.41
N VAL A 99 5.60 2.02 -1.47
CA VAL A 99 5.74 0.61 -1.82
C VAL A 99 7.19 0.28 -2.16
N GLY A 100 7.85 1.13 -2.94
CA GLY A 100 9.27 0.95 -3.28
C GLY A 100 10.16 0.91 -2.05
N ARG A 101 9.90 1.80 -1.10
CA ARG A 101 10.66 1.86 0.15
C ARG A 101 10.37 0.66 1.05
N LEU A 102 9.14 0.17 1.05
CA LEU A 102 8.78 -1.06 1.76
C LEU A 102 9.56 -2.25 1.20
N ILE A 103 9.55 -2.40 -0.13
CA ILE A 103 10.24 -3.49 -0.80
C ILE A 103 11.74 -3.46 -0.45
N GLU A 104 12.35 -2.28 -0.52
CA GLU A 104 13.76 -2.13 -0.18
C GLU A 104 14.03 -2.47 1.28
N ARG A 105 13.15 -2.03 2.18
CA ARG A 105 13.29 -2.34 3.61
C ARG A 105 13.24 -3.84 3.89
N ILE A 106 12.28 -4.53 3.28
CA ILE A 106 12.14 -5.98 3.47
C ILE A 106 13.35 -6.70 2.88
N ARG A 107 13.80 -6.26 1.70
CA ARG A 107 14.92 -6.89 0.99
C ARG A 107 16.24 -6.77 1.73
N THR A 108 16.47 -5.64 2.41
CA THR A 108 17.75 -5.36 3.06
C THR A 108 17.78 -5.67 4.55
N SER A 109 16.63 -5.87 5.19
CA SER A 109 16.55 -6.15 6.62
C SER A 109 16.76 -7.62 6.90
N ASP A 110 17.25 -7.95 8.10
CA ASP A 110 17.29 -9.34 8.53
C ASP A 110 15.86 -9.85 8.79
N HIS A 111 15.71 -11.16 8.93
CA HIS A 111 14.40 -11.79 9.09
C HIS A 111 13.60 -11.20 10.26
N ARG A 112 14.28 -10.88 11.36
CA ARG A 112 13.61 -10.39 12.56
C ARG A 112 13.09 -8.96 12.37
N SER A 113 13.92 -8.06 11.84
CA SER A 113 13.57 -6.64 11.76
C SER A 113 12.58 -6.33 10.64
N ARG A 114 12.45 -7.20 9.64
CA ARG A 114 11.53 -6.97 8.53
C ARG A 114 10.09 -7.40 8.79
N ARG A 115 9.84 -8.11 9.89
CA ARG A 115 8.56 -8.79 10.10
C ARG A 115 7.35 -7.85 10.13
N ASN A 116 7.45 -6.76 10.87
CA ASN A 116 6.29 -5.88 11.03
C ASN A 116 6.71 -4.42 11.16
N SER A 117 5.83 -3.53 10.74
CA SER A 117 5.85 -2.14 11.16
C SER A 117 4.77 -1.97 12.21
N ASP A 118 4.90 -0.95 13.04
CA ASP A 118 3.83 -0.59 13.96
C ASP A 118 2.74 0.14 13.20
N PRO A 119 1.46 -0.31 13.28
CA PRO A 119 0.38 0.44 12.69
C PRO A 119 0.20 1.77 13.43
N PRO A 120 -0.38 2.79 12.79
CA PRO A 120 -0.67 4.05 13.46
C PRO A 120 -1.64 3.82 14.61
N ALA A 121 -1.44 4.57 15.66
CA ALA A 121 -2.25 4.48 16.87
C ALA A 121 -3.70 4.92 16.61
#